data_b3a3e42845182a2872a25979e1f8df25
#
_entry.id   b3a3e42845182a2872a25979e1f8df25
#
_cell.length_a   1.000
_cell.length_b   1.000
_cell.length_c   1.000
_cell.angle_alpha   90.00
_cell.angle_beta   90.00
_cell.angle_gamma   90.00
#
_symmetry.space_group_name_H-M   'P 1'
#
loop_
_entity.id
_entity.type
_entity.pdbx_description
1 polymer ?
#
loop_
_entity_poly.entity_id
_entity_poly.type
_entity_poly.pdbx_seq_one_letter_code
_entity_poly.pdbx_strand_id
1 'polypeptide(L)'
;ELLSIREDKFAISENIKSIESDISSLKNDEELHLSIISNSSAMRQQIELENHLRDLQKTYSQLSIYNTRARNIYNDWSRYTNALVLAIKSAGKNISEEIINQLEQTLKNSLFSFGYDRSNLDYIKISRQTLRPELDGYDIVADSSASDYIRIIWSYTLALMELGAEFEKVKHSGFVVFDEPRQHEANKKSFNSLLGKSSSMAQLGGQVIVATSISTEDLVSFKLDSSVNIKIFNDSEYILKKINS
;
A
#
# COMPACT_ATOMS: atom_id res chain seq x y z
N GLU A 1 -7.35 -5.09 -6.23
CA GLU A 1 -6.47 -6.15 -5.67
C GLU A 1 -7.22 -7.47 -5.43
N LEU A 2 -8.38 -7.47 -4.81
CA LEU A 2 -9.14 -8.68 -4.47
C LEU A 2 -9.80 -9.39 -5.64
N LEU A 3 -10.35 -8.63 -6.58
CA LEU A 3 -10.87 -9.16 -7.83
C LEU A 3 -9.76 -9.77 -8.66
N SER A 4 -8.61 -9.11 -8.73
CA SER A 4 -7.40 -9.60 -9.40
C SER A 4 -6.91 -10.93 -8.80
N ILE A 5 -6.80 -11.04 -7.47
CA ILE A 5 -6.39 -12.30 -6.79
C ILE A 5 -7.40 -13.44 -7.03
N ARG A 6 -8.69 -13.14 -7.15
CA ARG A 6 -9.72 -14.14 -7.46
C ARG A 6 -9.62 -14.64 -8.91
N GLU A 7 -9.38 -13.72 -9.84
CA GLU A 7 -9.17 -14.02 -11.26
C GLU A 7 -7.90 -14.84 -11.45
N ASP A 8 -6.79 -14.43 -10.80
CA ASP A 8 -5.53 -15.17 -10.84
C ASP A 8 -5.66 -16.59 -10.25
N LYS A 9 -6.38 -16.75 -9.15
CA LYS A 9 -6.66 -18.05 -8.55
C LYS A 9 -7.47 -18.94 -9.48
N PHE A 10 -8.49 -18.39 -10.13
CA PHE A 10 -9.31 -19.15 -11.08
C PHE A 10 -8.48 -19.60 -12.28
N ALA A 11 -7.69 -18.69 -12.86
CA ALA A 11 -6.80 -18.99 -13.99
C ALA A 11 -5.76 -20.07 -13.63
N ILE A 12 -5.16 -19.99 -12.44
CA ILE A 12 -4.21 -21.01 -11.95
C ILE A 12 -4.92 -22.37 -11.78
N SER A 13 -6.14 -22.40 -11.25
CA SER A 13 -6.91 -23.64 -11.05
C SER A 13 -7.26 -24.31 -12.38
N GLU A 14 -7.64 -23.55 -13.40
CA GLU A 14 -7.91 -24.06 -14.74
C GLU A 14 -6.64 -24.61 -15.41
N ASN A 15 -5.51 -23.90 -15.25
CA ASN A 15 -4.23 -24.36 -15.76
C ASN A 15 -3.77 -25.67 -15.10
N ILE A 16 -3.99 -25.83 -13.79
CA ILE A 16 -3.69 -27.10 -13.07
C ILE A 16 -4.48 -28.26 -13.66
N LYS A 17 -5.80 -28.11 -13.87
CA LYS A 17 -6.64 -29.15 -14.46
C LYS A 17 -6.20 -29.52 -15.88
N SER A 18 -5.84 -28.52 -16.70
CA SER A 18 -5.32 -28.75 -18.04
C SER A 18 -4.03 -29.59 -18.01
N ILE A 19 -3.09 -29.22 -17.14
CA ILE A 19 -1.80 -29.93 -17.00
C ILE A 19 -2.01 -31.35 -16.42
N GLU A 20 -2.94 -31.56 -15.51
CA GLU A 20 -3.29 -32.91 -15.02
C GLU A 20 -3.85 -33.82 -16.13
N SER A 21 -4.68 -33.26 -17.02
CA SER A 21 -5.17 -33.94 -18.21
C SER A 21 -4.05 -34.33 -19.15
N ASP A 22 -3.11 -33.39 -19.40
CA ASP A 22 -1.97 -33.61 -20.29
C ASP A 22 -1.01 -34.69 -19.72
N ILE A 23 -0.75 -34.64 -18.41
CA ILE A 23 0.04 -35.71 -17.73
C ILE A 23 -0.59 -37.08 -17.88
N SER A 24 -1.92 -37.18 -17.76
CA SER A 24 -2.63 -38.44 -17.91
C SER A 24 -2.56 -38.95 -19.34
N SER A 25 -2.71 -38.09 -20.34
CA SER A 25 -2.56 -38.39 -21.75
C SER A 25 -1.15 -38.92 -22.09
N LEU A 26 -0.11 -38.21 -21.63
CA LEU A 26 1.28 -38.59 -21.85
C LEU A 26 1.67 -39.91 -21.20
N LYS A 27 1.11 -40.25 -20.03
CA LYS A 27 1.33 -41.57 -19.40
C LYS A 27 0.74 -42.71 -20.23
N ASN A 28 -0.46 -42.52 -20.79
CA ASN A 28 -1.07 -43.52 -21.67
C ASN A 28 -0.27 -43.73 -22.95
N ASP A 29 0.29 -42.64 -23.52
CA ASP A 29 1.16 -42.70 -24.69
C ASP A 29 2.48 -43.44 -24.37
N GLU A 30 3.06 -43.24 -23.18
CA GLU A 30 4.26 -43.95 -22.72
C GLU A 30 4.05 -45.47 -22.66
N GLU A 31 2.90 -45.96 -22.11
CA GLU A 31 2.55 -47.37 -22.07
C GLU A 31 2.40 -47.98 -23.49
N LEU A 32 1.85 -47.22 -24.43
CA LEU A 32 1.71 -47.62 -25.84
C LEU A 32 3.08 -47.73 -26.55
N HIS A 33 4.00 -46.83 -26.25
CA HIS A 33 5.34 -46.86 -26.86
C HIS A 33 6.28 -47.92 -26.31
N LEU A 34 6.12 -48.34 -25.07
CA LEU A 34 6.84 -49.49 -24.51
C LEU A 34 6.57 -50.81 -25.27
N SER A 35 5.45 -50.90 -25.96
CA SER A 35 5.08 -52.08 -26.76
C SER A 35 5.70 -52.10 -28.17
N ILE A 36 6.35 -51.01 -28.64
CA ILE A 36 6.82 -50.84 -30.04
C ILE A 36 8.37 -50.80 -30.12
N ILE A 37 9.09 -51.12 -29.05
CA ILE A 37 10.56 -51.00 -28.97
C ILE A 37 11.29 -51.99 -29.89
N SER A 38 11.45 -51.64 -31.16
CA SER A 38 12.51 -52.23 -32.01
C SER A 38 13.10 -51.24 -33.03
N ASN A 39 12.70 -49.95 -33.07
CA ASN A 39 13.17 -48.97 -34.04
C ASN A 39 13.80 -47.72 -33.40
N SER A 40 14.95 -47.31 -33.91
CA SER A 40 15.68 -46.10 -33.41
C SER A 40 14.86 -44.80 -33.45
N SER A 41 13.84 -44.71 -34.31
CA SER A 41 12.93 -43.56 -34.37
C SER A 41 11.93 -43.57 -33.21
N ALA A 42 11.43 -44.74 -32.80
CA ALA A 42 10.52 -44.87 -31.62
C ALA A 42 11.27 -44.50 -30.32
N MET A 43 12.53 -44.90 -30.21
CA MET A 43 13.36 -44.55 -29.04
C MET A 43 13.63 -43.05 -28.91
N ARG A 44 13.82 -42.32 -30.03
CA ARG A 44 13.94 -40.87 -30.02
C ARG A 44 12.64 -40.17 -29.60
N GLN A 45 11.52 -40.64 -30.10
CA GLN A 45 10.20 -40.12 -29.69
C GLN A 45 9.89 -40.40 -28.19
N GLN A 46 10.30 -41.56 -27.68
CA GLN A 46 10.19 -41.87 -26.26
C GLN A 46 11.00 -40.90 -25.41
N ILE A 47 12.27 -40.61 -25.79
CA ILE A 47 13.11 -39.66 -25.07
C ILE A 47 12.52 -38.24 -25.10
N GLU A 48 11.97 -37.80 -26.21
CA GLU A 48 11.30 -36.51 -26.33
C GLU A 48 10.06 -36.45 -25.43
N LEU A 49 9.24 -37.49 -25.42
CA LEU A 49 8.06 -37.60 -24.54
C LEU A 49 8.45 -37.61 -23.07
N GLU A 50 9.46 -38.38 -22.68
CA GLU A 50 9.97 -38.40 -21.33
C GLU A 50 10.49 -37.02 -20.85
N ASN A 51 11.19 -36.31 -21.74
CA ASN A 51 11.64 -34.96 -21.45
C ASN A 51 10.47 -33.99 -21.31
N HIS A 52 9.49 -34.09 -22.20
CA HIS A 52 8.28 -33.24 -22.12
C HIS A 52 7.45 -33.56 -20.88
N LEU A 53 7.28 -34.84 -20.54
CA LEU A 53 6.64 -35.25 -19.29
C LEU A 53 7.36 -34.67 -18.05
N ARG A 54 8.69 -34.72 -18.04
CA ARG A 54 9.48 -34.16 -16.94
C ARG A 54 9.29 -32.66 -16.81
N ASP A 55 9.25 -31.94 -17.93
CA ASP A 55 9.02 -30.49 -17.94
C ASP A 55 7.60 -30.13 -17.46
N LEU A 56 6.59 -30.90 -17.90
CA LEU A 56 5.22 -30.75 -17.44
C LEU A 56 5.10 -31.03 -15.93
N GLN A 57 5.72 -32.09 -15.42
CA GLN A 57 5.75 -32.41 -13.99
C GLN A 57 6.41 -31.30 -13.17
N LYS A 58 7.51 -30.71 -13.69
CA LYS A 58 8.17 -29.57 -13.06
C LYS A 58 7.26 -28.35 -13.02
N THR A 59 6.61 -28.06 -14.13
CA THR A 59 5.64 -26.95 -14.23
C THR A 59 4.45 -27.15 -13.30
N TYR A 60 3.89 -28.35 -13.27
CA TYR A 60 2.80 -28.71 -12.37
C TYR A 60 3.18 -28.52 -10.90
N SER A 61 4.38 -28.98 -10.50
CA SER A 61 4.84 -28.79 -9.13
C SER A 61 5.00 -27.32 -8.75
N GLN A 62 5.51 -26.49 -9.67
CA GLN A 62 5.60 -25.05 -9.47
C GLN A 62 4.22 -24.41 -9.33
N LEU A 63 3.28 -24.73 -10.21
CA LEU A 63 1.91 -24.23 -10.16
C LEU A 63 1.19 -24.65 -8.86
N SER A 64 1.43 -25.87 -8.40
CA SER A 64 0.89 -26.34 -7.12
C SER A 64 1.41 -25.52 -5.93
N ILE A 65 2.70 -25.16 -5.94
CA ILE A 65 3.29 -24.27 -4.93
C ILE A 65 2.64 -22.87 -4.99
N TYR A 66 2.49 -22.30 -6.19
CA TYR A 66 1.85 -21.00 -6.35
C TYR A 66 0.38 -21.01 -5.92
N ASN A 67 -0.36 -22.06 -6.27
CA ASN A 67 -1.76 -22.21 -5.84
C ASN A 67 -1.88 -22.28 -4.31
N THR A 68 -1.01 -23.05 -3.66
CA THR A 68 -0.98 -23.13 -2.20
C THR A 68 -0.67 -21.76 -1.58
N ARG A 69 0.30 -21.03 -2.15
CA ARG A 69 0.66 -19.68 -1.71
C ARG A 69 -0.49 -18.69 -1.89
N ALA A 70 -1.14 -18.72 -3.05
CA ALA A 70 -2.31 -17.89 -3.33
C ALA A 70 -3.47 -18.17 -2.37
N ARG A 71 -3.74 -19.46 -2.06
CA ARG A 71 -4.73 -19.85 -1.04
C ARG A 71 -4.40 -19.29 0.34
N ASN A 72 -3.15 -19.39 0.76
CA ASN A 72 -2.74 -18.88 2.06
C ASN A 72 -2.91 -17.36 2.14
N ILE A 73 -2.47 -16.64 1.11
CA ILE A 73 -2.66 -15.18 1.01
C ILE A 73 -4.16 -14.83 1.05
N TYR A 74 -5.00 -15.54 0.30
CA TYR A 74 -6.44 -15.31 0.31
C TYR A 74 -7.08 -15.57 1.69
N ASN A 75 -6.67 -16.65 2.38
CA ASN A 75 -7.18 -16.97 3.70
C ASN A 75 -6.75 -15.91 4.73
N ASP A 76 -5.49 -15.48 4.69
CA ASP A 76 -4.98 -14.43 5.56
C ASP A 76 -5.70 -13.10 5.28
N TRP A 77 -5.84 -12.76 4.01
CA TRP A 77 -6.61 -11.58 3.62
C TRP A 77 -8.06 -11.64 4.12
N SER A 78 -8.76 -12.76 3.92
CA SER A 78 -10.14 -12.95 4.37
C SER A 78 -10.25 -12.83 5.90
N ARG A 79 -9.28 -13.40 6.63
CA ARG A 79 -9.21 -13.29 8.09
C ARG A 79 -9.03 -11.83 8.53
N TYR A 80 -8.08 -11.10 7.91
CA TYR A 80 -7.83 -9.70 8.24
C TYR A 80 -8.99 -8.80 7.86
N THR A 81 -9.62 -9.03 6.72
CA THR A 81 -10.81 -8.28 6.29
C THR A 81 -11.98 -8.49 7.25
N ASN A 82 -12.23 -9.73 7.66
CA ASN A 82 -13.27 -10.02 8.64
C ASN A 82 -12.96 -9.39 10.00
N ALA A 83 -11.71 -9.48 10.46
CA ALA A 83 -11.28 -8.83 11.69
C ALA A 83 -11.43 -7.31 11.62
N LEU A 84 -11.09 -6.70 10.48
CA LEU A 84 -11.27 -5.27 10.24
C LEU A 84 -12.76 -4.88 10.26
N VAL A 85 -13.63 -5.63 9.57
CA VAL A 85 -15.07 -5.39 9.58
C VAL A 85 -15.65 -5.49 11.00
N LEU A 86 -15.20 -6.48 11.78
CA LEU A 86 -15.61 -6.61 13.18
C LEU A 86 -15.07 -5.47 14.04
N ALA A 87 -13.82 -5.06 13.84
CA ALA A 87 -13.21 -3.94 14.54
C ALA A 87 -13.93 -2.62 14.19
N ILE A 88 -14.24 -2.37 12.91
CA ILE A 88 -15.01 -1.20 12.47
C ILE A 88 -16.42 -1.22 13.09
N LYS A 89 -17.10 -2.37 13.09
CA LYS A 89 -18.43 -2.51 13.70
C LYS A 89 -18.39 -2.28 15.21
N SER A 90 -17.36 -2.73 15.89
CA SER A 90 -17.19 -2.51 17.34
C SER A 90 -16.72 -1.08 17.64
N ALA A 91 -15.83 -0.52 16.84
CA ALA A 91 -15.39 0.88 16.93
C ALA A 91 -16.49 1.86 16.55
N GLY A 92 -17.26 1.57 15.50
CA GLY A 92 -18.38 2.40 15.05
C GLY A 92 -19.48 2.57 16.09
N LYS A 93 -19.60 1.68 17.07
CA LYS A 93 -20.46 1.87 18.24
C LYS A 93 -19.86 2.84 19.28
N ASN A 94 -18.55 3.11 19.20
CA ASN A 94 -17.81 3.91 20.17
C ASN A 94 -17.19 5.20 19.61
N ILE A 95 -17.06 5.31 18.29
CA ILE A 95 -16.63 6.56 17.66
C ILE A 95 -17.86 7.43 17.48
N SER A 96 -17.91 8.55 18.20
CA SER A 96 -19.00 9.49 18.04
C SER A 96 -18.93 10.15 16.67
N GLU A 97 -20.07 10.47 16.08
CA GLU A 97 -20.18 11.28 14.86
C GLU A 97 -19.40 12.61 14.99
N GLU A 98 -19.30 13.11 16.20
CA GLU A 98 -18.52 14.29 16.55
C GLU A 98 -17.05 14.13 16.15
N ILE A 99 -16.40 13.01 16.49
CA ILE A 99 -14.98 12.75 16.17
C ILE A 99 -14.79 12.68 14.65
N ILE A 100 -15.71 12.01 13.93
CA ILE A 100 -15.63 11.90 12.47
C ILE A 100 -15.81 13.26 11.81
N ASN A 101 -16.77 14.03 12.29
CA ASN A 101 -17.01 15.38 11.78
C ASN A 101 -15.81 16.31 12.07
N GLN A 102 -15.20 16.20 13.24
CA GLN A 102 -13.99 16.94 13.56
C GLN A 102 -12.81 16.52 12.65
N LEU A 103 -12.62 15.20 12.40
CA LEU A 103 -11.63 14.71 11.44
C LEU A 103 -11.83 15.32 10.05
N GLU A 104 -13.09 15.35 9.58
CA GLU A 104 -13.44 15.91 8.29
C GLU A 104 -13.11 17.41 8.22
N GLN A 105 -13.46 18.16 9.25
CA GLN A 105 -13.16 19.60 9.30
C GLN A 105 -11.66 19.88 9.37
N THR A 106 -10.92 19.16 10.21
CA THR A 106 -9.47 19.31 10.35
C THR A 106 -8.76 18.94 9.03
N LEU A 107 -9.22 17.88 8.35
CA LEU A 107 -8.75 17.51 7.03
C LEU A 107 -8.96 18.63 6.00
N LYS A 108 -10.20 19.16 5.89
CA LYS A 108 -10.55 20.23 4.95
C LYS A 108 -9.74 21.51 5.21
N ASN A 109 -9.59 21.89 6.46
CA ASN A 109 -8.79 23.06 6.85
C ASN A 109 -7.31 22.90 6.44
N SER A 110 -6.75 21.73 6.66
CA SER A 110 -5.38 21.41 6.28
C SER A 110 -5.21 21.38 4.76
N LEU A 111 -6.13 20.75 4.02
CA LEU A 111 -6.15 20.74 2.56
C LEU A 111 -6.18 22.15 1.98
N PHE A 112 -7.05 22.99 2.51
CA PHE A 112 -7.12 24.38 2.11
C PHE A 112 -5.79 25.12 2.34
N SER A 113 -5.19 24.94 3.50
CA SER A 113 -3.91 25.58 3.84
C SER A 113 -2.76 25.09 2.95
N PHE A 114 -2.83 23.84 2.47
CA PHE A 114 -1.83 23.26 1.55
C PHE A 114 -2.10 23.58 0.07
N GLY A 115 -3.14 24.36 -0.22
CA GLY A 115 -3.45 24.84 -1.56
C GLY A 115 -4.23 23.86 -2.43
N TYR A 116 -5.02 22.99 -1.81
CA TYR A 116 -6.02 22.17 -2.50
C TYR A 116 -7.13 23.05 -3.07
N ASP A 117 -7.72 22.69 -4.21
CA ASP A 117 -8.76 23.49 -4.85
C ASP A 117 -10.02 23.58 -3.98
N ARG A 118 -10.48 24.82 -3.76
CA ARG A 118 -11.69 25.07 -2.97
C ARG A 118 -12.96 24.47 -3.55
N SER A 119 -13.05 24.38 -4.87
CA SER A 119 -14.26 23.90 -5.54
C SER A 119 -14.65 22.46 -5.13
N ASN A 120 -13.67 21.67 -4.73
CA ASN A 120 -13.87 20.26 -4.39
C ASN A 120 -13.89 19.99 -2.88
N LEU A 121 -13.53 20.97 -2.03
CA LEU A 121 -13.41 20.74 -0.57
C LEU A 121 -14.74 20.33 0.08
N ASP A 122 -15.86 20.89 -0.37
CA ASP A 122 -17.18 20.62 0.21
C ASP A 122 -17.64 19.17 -0.05
N TYR A 123 -17.18 18.58 -1.14
CA TYR A 123 -17.48 17.19 -1.53
C TYR A 123 -16.60 16.15 -0.84
N ILE A 124 -15.51 16.58 -0.20
CA ILE A 124 -14.64 15.68 0.56
C ILE A 124 -15.33 15.32 1.87
N LYS A 125 -15.45 14.02 2.12
CA LYS A 125 -16.01 13.46 3.35
C LYS A 125 -15.13 12.34 3.87
N ILE A 126 -15.31 12.01 5.14
CA ILE A 126 -14.71 10.81 5.73
C ILE A 126 -15.71 9.67 5.67
N SER A 127 -15.38 8.61 4.98
CA SER A 127 -16.17 7.38 4.92
C SER A 127 -16.42 6.82 6.32
N ARG A 128 -17.69 6.58 6.65
CA ARG A 128 -18.04 5.95 7.94
C ARG A 128 -17.68 4.47 8.02
N GLN A 129 -17.40 3.87 6.87
CA GLN A 129 -17.05 2.45 6.77
C GLN A 129 -15.55 2.21 6.81
N THR A 130 -14.77 3.02 6.06
CA THR A 130 -13.33 2.85 5.90
C THR A 130 -12.51 3.83 6.71
N LEU A 131 -13.13 4.90 7.22
CA LEU A 131 -12.51 6.06 7.86
C LEU A 131 -11.52 6.79 6.95
N ARG A 132 -11.58 6.57 5.63
CA ARG A 132 -10.73 7.23 4.63
C ARG A 132 -11.43 8.42 4.01
N PRO A 133 -10.66 9.39 3.49
CA PRO A 133 -11.23 10.48 2.69
C PRO A 133 -11.84 9.93 1.39
N GLU A 134 -13.03 10.42 1.08
CA GLU A 134 -13.77 10.16 -0.15
C GLU A 134 -14.15 11.49 -0.80
N LEU A 135 -14.16 11.53 -2.13
CA LEU A 135 -14.66 12.64 -2.91
C LEU A 135 -15.98 12.21 -3.58
N ASP A 136 -17.07 12.84 -3.20
CA ASP A 136 -18.42 12.51 -3.70
C ASP A 136 -18.79 11.01 -3.58
N GLY A 137 -18.32 10.35 -2.52
CA GLY A 137 -18.58 8.94 -2.22
C GLY A 137 -17.66 7.95 -2.92
N TYR A 138 -16.66 8.42 -3.67
CA TYR A 138 -15.63 7.60 -4.31
C TYR A 138 -14.29 7.76 -3.62
N ASP A 139 -13.43 6.74 -3.75
CA ASP A 139 -12.06 6.84 -3.25
C ASP A 139 -11.35 8.03 -3.91
N ILE A 140 -10.94 8.99 -3.09
CA ILE A 140 -10.36 10.25 -3.54
C ILE A 140 -9.08 10.06 -4.36
N VAL A 141 -8.43 8.90 -4.26
CA VAL A 141 -7.19 8.56 -4.99
C VAL A 141 -7.45 8.45 -6.49
N ALA A 142 -8.63 7.98 -6.88
CA ALA A 142 -8.92 7.66 -8.29
C ALA A 142 -9.03 8.91 -9.18
N ASP A 143 -9.36 10.06 -8.60
CA ASP A 143 -9.69 11.30 -9.35
C ASP A 143 -8.75 12.48 -9.01
N SER A 144 -7.71 12.22 -8.22
CA SER A 144 -6.80 13.27 -7.77
C SER A 144 -5.56 13.40 -8.65
N SER A 145 -5.11 14.62 -8.91
CA SER A 145 -3.77 14.84 -9.44
C SER A 145 -2.71 14.31 -8.47
N ALA A 146 -1.51 13.98 -8.96
CA ALA A 146 -0.43 13.50 -8.08
C ALA A 146 -0.11 14.49 -6.95
N SER A 147 -0.15 15.80 -7.22
CA SER A 147 0.09 16.83 -6.23
C SER A 147 -1.07 16.97 -5.22
N ASP A 148 -2.31 16.76 -5.64
CA ASP A 148 -3.47 16.80 -4.74
C ASP A 148 -3.52 15.56 -3.85
N TYR A 149 -3.20 14.41 -4.42
CA TYR A 149 -3.09 13.17 -3.65
C TYR A 149 -2.10 13.28 -2.48
N ILE A 150 -0.94 13.89 -2.73
CA ILE A 150 0.04 14.12 -1.68
C ILE A 150 -0.48 15.09 -0.61
N ARG A 151 -1.17 16.19 -1.00
CA ARG A 151 -1.80 17.10 -0.05
C ARG A 151 -2.85 16.40 0.81
N ILE A 152 -3.59 15.46 0.23
CA ILE A 152 -4.56 14.64 0.95
C ILE A 152 -3.88 13.76 1.99
N ILE A 153 -2.78 13.07 1.60
CA ILE A 153 -2.00 12.25 2.54
C ILE A 153 -1.48 13.08 3.71
N TRP A 154 -0.86 14.24 3.44
CA TRP A 154 -0.36 15.11 4.48
C TRP A 154 -1.46 15.58 5.43
N SER A 155 -2.56 16.06 4.84
CA SER A 155 -3.70 16.60 5.59
C SER A 155 -4.34 15.54 6.47
N TYR A 156 -4.57 14.35 5.92
CA TYR A 156 -5.19 13.26 6.65
C TYR A 156 -4.31 12.73 7.78
N THR A 157 -3.01 12.55 7.51
CA THR A 157 -2.05 12.07 8.50
C THR A 157 -1.93 13.06 9.68
N LEU A 158 -1.81 14.36 9.41
CA LEU A 158 -1.74 15.36 10.46
C LEU A 158 -3.08 15.54 11.18
N ALA A 159 -4.22 15.42 10.48
CA ALA A 159 -5.52 15.47 11.12
C ALA A 159 -5.73 14.31 12.10
N LEU A 160 -5.32 13.10 11.76
CA LEU A 160 -5.36 11.96 12.69
C LEU A 160 -4.49 12.18 13.92
N MET A 161 -3.31 12.78 13.75
CA MET A 161 -2.41 13.11 14.85
C MET A 161 -3.03 14.17 15.78
N GLU A 162 -3.63 15.21 15.20
CA GLU A 162 -4.30 16.29 15.93
C GLU A 162 -5.49 15.73 16.75
N LEU A 163 -6.34 14.91 16.13
CA LEU A 163 -7.44 14.24 16.82
C LEU A 163 -6.96 13.29 17.93
N GLY A 164 -5.83 12.62 17.72
CA GLY A 164 -5.24 11.76 18.75
C GLY A 164 -4.79 12.51 20.01
N ALA A 165 -4.43 13.79 19.85
CA ALA A 165 -4.13 14.67 20.97
C ALA A 165 -5.39 15.26 21.63
N GLU A 166 -6.45 15.48 20.86
CA GLU A 166 -7.70 16.11 21.30
C GLU A 166 -8.68 15.12 21.96
N PHE A 167 -8.78 13.91 21.38
CA PHE A 167 -9.75 12.91 21.82
C PHE A 167 -9.08 11.67 22.39
N GLU A 168 -9.27 11.39 23.65
CA GLU A 168 -8.71 10.21 24.33
C GLU A 168 -9.09 8.87 23.65
N LYS A 169 -10.24 8.83 23.00
CA LYS A 169 -10.72 7.66 22.24
C LYS A 169 -9.96 7.42 20.94
N VAL A 170 -9.30 8.42 20.38
CA VAL A 170 -8.49 8.32 19.19
C VAL A 170 -7.06 7.97 19.58
N LYS A 171 -6.65 6.74 19.32
CA LYS A 171 -5.31 6.28 19.68
C LYS A 171 -4.34 6.53 18.53
N HIS A 172 -3.56 7.58 18.63
CA HIS A 172 -2.46 7.91 17.73
C HIS A 172 -1.13 7.94 18.51
N SER A 173 -0.04 7.52 17.87
CA SER A 173 1.28 7.47 18.53
C SER A 173 1.85 8.84 18.87
N GLY A 174 1.31 9.91 18.33
CA GLY A 174 1.89 11.25 18.41
C GLY A 174 3.17 11.42 17.59
N PHE A 175 3.48 10.47 16.71
CA PHE A 175 4.70 10.45 15.90
C PHE A 175 4.38 10.23 14.42
N VAL A 176 4.93 11.09 13.54
CA VAL A 176 4.75 11.02 12.08
C VAL A 176 6.10 11.26 11.40
N VAL A 177 6.35 10.52 10.33
CA VAL A 177 7.51 10.72 9.44
C VAL A 177 7.00 10.95 8.03
N PHE A 178 7.40 12.05 7.44
CA PHE A 178 7.27 12.31 6.02
C PHE A 178 8.62 12.15 5.35
N ASP A 179 8.73 11.16 4.47
CA ASP A 179 9.93 10.92 3.67
C ASP A 179 9.72 11.49 2.26
N GLU A 180 10.61 12.39 1.87
CA GLU A 180 10.57 13.10 0.59
C GLU A 180 9.18 13.65 0.20
N PRO A 181 8.51 14.41 1.07
CA PRO A 181 7.14 14.86 0.82
C PRO A 181 7.01 15.81 -0.39
N ARG A 182 8.11 16.29 -0.95
CA ARG A 182 8.13 17.11 -2.17
C ARG A 182 8.21 16.34 -3.47
N GLN A 183 8.35 15.04 -3.41
CA GLN A 183 8.30 14.21 -4.63
C GLN A 183 7.04 14.51 -5.42
N HIS A 184 6.78 14.65 -6.52
CA HIS A 184 5.56 14.98 -7.27
C HIS A 184 5.14 16.46 -7.28
N GLU A 185 6.13 17.37 -7.36
CA GLU A 185 5.92 18.80 -7.67
C GLU A 185 4.97 19.56 -6.70
N ALA A 186 4.90 19.15 -5.43
CA ALA A 186 4.26 20.00 -4.45
C ALA A 186 4.95 21.37 -4.47
N ASN A 187 4.17 22.42 -4.78
CA ASN A 187 4.76 23.74 -4.90
C ASN A 187 5.36 24.21 -3.55
N LYS A 188 6.33 25.12 -3.62
CA LYS A 188 7.05 25.65 -2.45
C LYS A 188 6.10 26.17 -1.37
N LYS A 189 4.96 26.77 -1.76
CA LYS A 189 3.96 27.31 -0.83
C LYS A 189 3.27 26.20 -0.05
N SER A 190 2.84 25.12 -0.73
CA SER A 190 2.20 23.97 -0.07
C SER A 190 3.15 23.30 0.91
N PHE A 191 4.42 23.14 0.53
CA PHE A 191 5.43 22.54 1.41
C PHE A 191 5.72 23.42 2.64
N ASN A 192 5.80 24.74 2.48
CA ASN A 192 5.95 25.66 3.60
C ASN A 192 4.75 25.56 4.57
N SER A 193 3.54 25.43 4.03
CA SER A 193 2.33 25.21 4.85
C SER A 193 2.37 23.86 5.59
N LEU A 194 2.89 22.80 4.96
CA LEU A 194 3.13 21.51 5.61
C LEU A 194 4.10 21.66 6.79
N LEU A 195 5.23 22.33 6.60
CA LEU A 195 6.22 22.56 7.65
C LEU A 195 5.63 23.36 8.81
N GLY A 196 4.86 24.41 8.53
CA GLY A 196 4.17 25.20 9.54
C GLY A 196 3.16 24.39 10.33
N LYS A 197 2.31 23.58 9.67
CA LYS A 197 1.36 22.69 10.33
C LYS A 197 2.08 21.60 11.13
N SER A 198 3.17 21.04 10.59
CA SER A 198 3.99 20.03 11.31
C SER A 198 4.61 20.61 12.58
N SER A 199 5.12 21.85 12.52
CA SER A 199 5.65 22.57 13.70
C SER A 199 4.59 22.74 14.77
N SER A 200 3.36 23.08 14.42
CA SER A 200 2.27 23.25 15.39
C SER A 200 1.91 21.98 16.15
N MET A 201 2.23 20.80 15.61
CA MET A 201 1.98 19.51 16.31
C MET A 201 2.82 19.37 17.59
N ALA A 202 3.95 20.06 17.70
CA ALA A 202 4.76 20.07 18.91
C ALA A 202 3.98 20.63 20.13
N GLN A 203 3.10 21.60 19.89
CA GLN A 203 2.25 22.19 20.94
C GLN A 203 1.22 21.19 21.48
N LEU A 204 0.90 20.17 20.69
CA LEU A 204 0.00 19.07 21.03
C LEU A 204 0.75 17.86 21.63
N GLY A 205 2.05 18.01 21.92
CA GLY A 205 2.89 16.94 22.45
C GLY A 205 3.31 15.91 21.39
N GLY A 206 3.12 16.22 20.11
CA GLY A 206 3.47 15.34 19.00
C GLY A 206 4.84 15.63 18.41
N GLN A 207 5.36 14.68 17.64
CA GLN A 207 6.62 14.81 16.89
C GLN A 207 6.42 14.48 15.42
N VAL A 208 6.83 15.40 14.55
CA VAL A 208 6.84 15.19 13.09
C VAL A 208 8.28 15.29 12.59
N ILE A 209 8.72 14.28 11.88
CA ILE A 209 10.00 14.25 11.18
C ILE A 209 9.72 14.44 9.68
N VAL A 210 10.40 15.41 9.06
CA VAL A 210 10.35 15.63 7.62
C VAL A 210 11.74 15.41 7.06
N ALA A 211 11.94 14.32 6.32
CA ALA A 211 13.17 14.05 5.59
C ALA A 211 13.00 14.54 4.14
N THR A 212 13.94 15.36 3.66
CA THR A 212 13.83 15.92 2.30
C THR A 212 15.20 16.30 1.74
N SER A 213 15.39 16.13 0.45
CA SER A 213 16.58 16.50 -0.31
C SER A 213 16.44 17.89 -0.93
N ILE A 214 16.25 18.91 -0.09
CA ILE A 214 16.22 20.33 -0.53
C ILE A 214 17.58 20.99 -0.36
N SER A 215 17.86 22.00 -1.22
CA SER A 215 19.07 22.80 -1.07
C SER A 215 19.02 23.66 0.21
N THR A 216 20.20 23.96 0.75
CA THR A 216 20.30 24.88 1.91
C THR A 216 19.74 26.27 1.61
N GLU A 217 19.85 26.72 0.37
CA GLU A 217 19.29 28.00 -0.09
C GLU A 217 17.76 27.98 -0.05
N ASP A 218 17.16 26.88 -0.51
CA ASP A 218 15.72 26.69 -0.41
C ASP A 218 15.26 26.60 1.05
N LEU A 219 16.02 25.90 1.89
CA LEU A 219 15.72 25.77 3.31
C LEU A 219 15.62 27.12 4.02
N VAL A 220 16.58 28.00 3.78
CA VAL A 220 16.60 29.38 4.34
C VAL A 220 15.36 30.18 3.90
N SER A 221 14.78 29.88 2.74
CA SER A 221 13.60 30.57 2.24
C SER A 221 12.30 30.19 2.96
N PHE A 222 12.29 29.12 3.74
CA PHE A 222 11.13 28.73 4.55
C PHE A 222 11.15 29.48 5.89
N LYS A 223 10.00 29.99 6.27
CA LYS A 223 9.81 30.62 7.58
C LYS A 223 9.54 29.52 8.61
N LEU A 224 10.60 28.95 9.14
CA LEU A 224 10.52 27.89 10.14
C LEU A 224 10.41 28.50 11.53
N ASP A 225 9.57 27.93 12.35
CA ASP A 225 9.39 28.26 13.75
C ASP A 225 10.62 27.84 14.57
N SER A 226 10.85 28.48 15.71
CA SER A 226 11.93 28.16 16.65
C SER A 226 11.82 26.75 17.26
N SER A 227 10.65 26.12 17.18
CA SER A 227 10.42 24.73 17.60
C SER A 227 10.98 23.71 16.61
N VAL A 228 11.37 24.13 15.40
CA VAL A 228 11.88 23.24 14.36
C VAL A 228 13.38 23.01 14.55
N ASN A 229 13.76 21.76 14.78
CA ASN A 229 15.16 21.35 14.82
C ASN A 229 15.60 20.88 13.42
N ILE A 230 16.60 21.55 12.83
CA ILE A 230 17.10 21.23 11.50
C ILE A 230 18.39 20.44 11.64
N LYS A 231 18.47 19.30 10.97
CA LYS A 231 19.70 18.54 10.80
C LYS A 231 20.01 18.38 9.33
N ILE A 232 21.18 18.85 8.93
CA ILE A 232 21.68 18.73 7.56
C ILE A 232 22.66 17.57 7.52
N PHE A 233 22.51 16.70 6.52
CA PHE A 233 23.44 15.62 6.21
C PHE A 233 24.13 15.94 4.89
N ASN A 234 25.45 15.86 4.87
CA ASN A 234 26.24 16.02 3.64
C ASN A 234 26.34 14.65 2.92
N ASP A 235 26.79 14.65 1.67
CA ASP A 235 26.83 13.46 0.80
C ASP A 235 27.58 12.25 1.37
N SER A 236 28.43 12.45 2.37
CA SER A 236 29.18 11.38 3.07
C SER A 236 28.64 11.01 4.45
N GLU A 237 27.58 11.66 4.89
CA GLU A 237 26.99 11.45 6.22
C GLU A 237 25.75 10.56 6.13
N TYR A 238 25.66 9.62 7.06
CA TYR A 238 24.52 8.70 7.19
C TYR A 238 23.83 8.91 8.54
N ILE A 239 22.50 8.76 8.54
CA ILE A 239 21.69 8.80 9.77
C ILE A 239 22.09 7.66 10.71
N LEU A 240 22.37 6.48 10.14
CA LEU A 240 22.83 5.30 10.87
C LEU A 240 24.34 5.19 10.73
N LYS A 241 25.06 5.28 11.85
CA LYS A 241 26.51 5.03 11.88
C LYS A 241 26.75 3.58 12.22
N LYS A 242 27.66 2.93 11.47
CA LYS A 242 28.13 1.58 11.83
C LYS A 242 28.82 1.67 13.20
N ILE A 243 28.32 0.92 14.17
CA ILE A 243 28.99 0.75 15.45
C ILE A 243 30.21 -0.14 15.15
N ASN A 244 31.40 0.45 15.18
CA ASN A 244 32.62 -0.32 15.15
C ASN A 244 32.69 -1.12 16.46
N SER A 245 32.48 -2.43 16.37
CA SER A 245 32.69 -3.38 17.45
C SER A 245 34.17 -3.67 17.63
#